data_9c3a1aecc6f15775fe5221a57fda219e
#
_entry.id   9c3a1aecc6f15775fe5221a57fda219e
#
_cell.length_a   1.000
_cell.length_b   1.000
_cell.length_c   1.000
_cell.angle_alpha   90.00
_cell.angle_beta   90.00
_cell.angle_gamma   90.00
#
_symmetry.space_group_name_H-M   'P 1'
#
loop_
_entity.id
_entity.type
_entity.pdbx_description
1 polymer ?
#
loop_
_entity_poly.entity_id
_entity_poly.type
_entity_poly.pdbx_seq_one_letter_code
_entity_poly.pdbx_strand_id
1 'polypeptide(L)'
;SIFDQAASFCQGNITYQKVIEDLNELDADNYFRIVDLAMENKVSDIMLLLNSIIEKGFDGGNLINGLASHVRNVLMAKDASTLILLEVSKQQRDKYAEQAQRCPTRFLYTALKIMNQCDLNYRQSSNKRLLVELTLIQVAQITQPEDTADGAGRSPKRLKSLFIHLTTARNTAAQQVATPG
;
A
#
# COMPACT_ATOMS: atom_id res chain seq x y z
N SER A 1 -24.16 -24.03 -2.95
CA SER A 1 -23.79 -22.76 -2.30
C SER A 1 -22.28 -22.68 -2.07
N ILE A 2 -21.78 -21.51 -1.81
CA ILE A 2 -20.36 -21.30 -1.51
C ILE A 2 -19.94 -22.11 -0.28
N PHE A 3 -20.84 -22.21 0.69
CA PHE A 3 -20.60 -23.00 1.90
C PHE A 3 -20.46 -24.49 1.60
N ASP A 4 -21.33 -25.02 0.78
CA ASP A 4 -21.28 -26.44 0.36
C ASP A 4 -20.02 -26.72 -0.45
N GLN A 5 -19.64 -25.80 -1.33
CA GLN A 5 -18.41 -25.93 -2.11
C GLN A 5 -17.17 -25.95 -1.20
N ALA A 6 -17.13 -25.08 -0.21
CA ALA A 6 -16.02 -25.04 0.73
C ALA A 6 -15.93 -26.34 1.55
N ALA A 7 -17.05 -26.84 2.06
CA ALA A 7 -17.11 -28.08 2.83
C ALA A 7 -16.69 -29.27 1.97
N SER A 8 -17.19 -29.36 0.73
CA SER A 8 -16.87 -30.42 -0.21
C SER A 8 -15.39 -30.36 -0.63
N PHE A 9 -14.89 -29.17 -0.91
CA PHE A 9 -13.53 -28.96 -1.37
C PHE A 9 -12.50 -29.32 -0.29
N CYS A 10 -12.83 -29.04 0.97
CA CYS A 10 -11.90 -29.21 2.07
C CYS A 10 -12.01 -30.58 2.76
N GLN A 11 -12.91 -31.44 2.32
CA GLN A 11 -13.15 -32.77 2.87
C GLN A 11 -13.35 -32.78 4.39
N GLY A 12 -13.97 -31.73 4.93
CA GLY A 12 -14.26 -31.60 6.35
C GLY A 12 -13.09 -31.21 7.23
N ASN A 13 -11.87 -31.12 6.71
CA ASN A 13 -10.68 -30.78 7.50
C ASN A 13 -10.39 -29.28 7.51
N ILE A 14 -10.88 -28.52 6.53
CA ILE A 14 -10.72 -27.08 6.47
C ILE A 14 -12.09 -26.46 6.64
N THR A 15 -12.26 -25.69 7.71
CA THR A 15 -13.51 -24.99 7.98
C THR A 15 -13.61 -23.71 7.12
N TYR A 16 -14.84 -23.23 6.94
CA TYR A 16 -15.09 -21.94 6.29
C TYR A 16 -14.32 -20.82 6.99
N GLN A 17 -14.25 -20.88 8.30
CA GLN A 17 -13.50 -19.92 9.11
C GLN A 17 -12.01 -19.91 8.75
N LYS A 18 -11.43 -21.10 8.57
CA LYS A 18 -10.01 -21.20 8.22
C LYS A 18 -9.73 -20.64 6.83
N VAL A 19 -10.63 -20.87 5.87
CA VAL A 19 -10.52 -20.30 4.52
C VAL A 19 -10.52 -18.78 4.59
N ILE A 20 -11.41 -18.20 5.40
CA ILE A 20 -11.47 -16.74 5.58
C ILE A 20 -10.18 -16.23 6.24
N GLU A 21 -9.66 -16.94 7.25
CA GLU A 21 -8.41 -16.58 7.91
C GLU A 21 -7.23 -16.60 6.92
N ASP A 22 -7.15 -17.63 6.10
CA ASP A 22 -6.09 -17.73 5.09
C ASP A 22 -6.18 -16.59 4.06
N LEU A 23 -7.39 -16.23 3.62
CA LEU A 23 -7.60 -15.10 2.73
C LEU A 23 -7.20 -13.77 3.38
N ASN A 24 -7.52 -13.62 4.67
CA ASN A 24 -7.14 -12.42 5.43
C ASN A 24 -5.63 -12.32 5.60
N GLU A 25 -4.94 -13.45 5.75
CA GLU A 25 -3.47 -13.45 5.83
C GLU A 25 -2.83 -13.00 4.52
N LEU A 26 -3.37 -13.44 3.38
CA LEU A 26 -2.89 -12.99 2.08
C LEU A 26 -3.06 -11.48 1.92
N ASP A 27 -4.21 -10.94 2.34
CA ASP A 27 -4.47 -9.50 2.31
C ASP A 27 -3.51 -8.75 3.23
N ALA A 28 -3.24 -9.29 4.41
CA ALA A 28 -2.31 -8.68 5.37
C ALA A 28 -0.90 -8.58 4.80
N ASP A 29 -0.41 -9.63 4.13
CA ASP A 29 0.91 -9.59 3.50
C ASP A 29 0.99 -8.51 2.43
N ASN A 30 -0.06 -8.32 1.66
CA ASN A 30 -0.12 -7.25 0.66
C ASN A 30 -0.01 -5.87 1.32
N TYR A 31 -0.69 -5.66 2.44
CA TYR A 31 -0.63 -4.39 3.15
C TYR A 31 0.74 -4.11 3.72
N PHE A 32 1.39 -5.09 4.34
CA PHE A 32 2.77 -4.95 4.80
C PHE A 32 3.69 -4.55 3.65
N ARG A 33 3.53 -5.20 2.51
CA ARG A 33 4.35 -4.94 1.34
C ARG A 33 4.13 -3.53 0.78
N ILE A 34 2.89 -3.09 0.70
CA ILE A 34 2.56 -1.74 0.21
C ILE A 34 3.22 -0.68 1.10
N VAL A 35 3.14 -0.85 2.42
CA VAL A 35 3.75 0.11 3.35
C VAL A 35 5.26 0.14 3.19
N ASP A 36 5.90 -1.02 3.08
CA ASP A 36 7.36 -1.07 2.87
C ASP A 36 7.76 -0.40 1.56
N LEU A 37 7.03 -0.65 0.48
CA LEU A 37 7.28 -0.02 -0.81
C LEU A 37 7.06 1.50 -0.76
N ALA A 38 6.03 1.93 -0.04
CA ALA A 38 5.74 3.36 0.14
C ALA A 38 6.85 4.07 0.91
N MET A 39 7.37 3.42 1.95
CA MET A 39 8.50 3.96 2.70
C MET A 39 9.74 4.18 1.84
N GLU A 40 9.92 3.32 0.85
CA GLU A 40 11.05 3.39 -0.08
C GLU A 40 10.76 4.21 -1.33
N ASN A 41 9.57 4.79 -1.44
CA ASN A 41 9.09 5.55 -2.60
C ASN A 41 9.13 4.74 -3.90
N LYS A 42 8.80 3.47 -3.82
CA LYS A 42 8.77 2.57 -4.99
C LYS A 42 7.40 2.57 -5.64
N VAL A 43 7.07 3.68 -6.29
CA VAL A 43 5.74 3.92 -6.87
C VAL A 43 5.41 2.88 -7.95
N SER A 44 6.36 2.57 -8.83
CA SER A 44 6.12 1.60 -9.90
C SER A 44 5.76 0.22 -9.35
N ASP A 45 6.48 -0.22 -8.32
CA ASP A 45 6.21 -1.51 -7.69
C ASP A 45 4.84 -1.53 -7.01
N ILE A 46 4.44 -0.41 -6.38
CA ILE A 46 3.10 -0.28 -5.79
C ILE A 46 2.03 -0.38 -6.87
N MET A 47 2.24 0.28 -8.02
CA MET A 47 1.27 0.23 -9.12
C MET A 47 1.14 -1.18 -9.70
N LEU A 48 2.25 -1.89 -9.84
CA LEU A 48 2.23 -3.28 -10.31
C LEU A 48 1.51 -4.19 -9.31
N LEU A 49 1.76 -4.01 -8.02
CA LEU A 49 1.08 -4.76 -6.99
C LEU A 49 -0.41 -4.46 -6.96
N LEU A 50 -0.79 -3.18 -7.06
CA LEU A 50 -2.19 -2.78 -7.15
C LEU A 50 -2.89 -3.46 -8.33
N ASN A 51 -2.24 -3.45 -9.49
CA ASN A 51 -2.80 -4.10 -10.69
C ASN A 51 -3.04 -5.59 -10.45
N SER A 52 -2.09 -6.28 -9.85
CA SER A 52 -2.24 -7.71 -9.55
C SER A 52 -3.37 -7.98 -8.57
N ILE A 53 -3.56 -7.11 -7.59
CA ILE A 53 -4.64 -7.23 -6.61
C ILE A 53 -6.01 -7.06 -7.30
N ILE A 54 -6.12 -6.05 -8.15
CA ILE A 54 -7.36 -5.77 -8.88
C ILE A 54 -7.69 -6.90 -9.86
N GLU A 55 -6.67 -7.44 -10.54
CA GLU A 55 -6.86 -8.58 -11.45
C GLU A 55 -7.39 -9.83 -10.74
N LYS A 56 -7.07 -10.00 -9.46
CA LYS A 56 -7.59 -11.09 -8.65
C LYS A 56 -9.02 -10.85 -8.17
N GLY A 57 -9.62 -9.73 -8.52
CA GLY A 57 -11.00 -9.42 -8.21
C GLY A 57 -11.22 -8.56 -6.97
N PHE A 58 -10.17 -8.06 -6.35
CA PHE A 58 -10.31 -7.19 -5.18
C PHE A 58 -10.75 -5.79 -5.59
N ASP A 59 -11.66 -5.21 -4.80
CA ASP A 59 -12.10 -3.84 -5.00
C ASP A 59 -11.08 -2.85 -4.44
N GLY A 60 -10.78 -1.80 -5.23
CA GLY A 60 -9.80 -0.78 -4.81
C GLY A 60 -10.20 -0.03 -3.56
N GLY A 61 -11.49 0.24 -3.37
CA GLY A 61 -11.98 0.90 -2.16
C GLY A 61 -11.77 0.05 -0.92
N ASN A 62 -12.05 -1.25 -1.03
CA ASN A 62 -11.79 -2.19 0.06
C ASN A 62 -10.29 -2.30 0.36
N LEU A 63 -9.46 -2.23 -0.68
CA LEU A 63 -8.01 -2.22 -0.51
C LEU A 63 -7.57 -1.02 0.33
N ILE A 64 -8.05 0.18 -0.01
CA ILE A 64 -7.68 1.40 0.74
C ILE A 64 -8.17 1.33 2.19
N ASN A 65 -9.39 0.86 2.41
CA ASN A 65 -9.92 0.71 3.78
C ASN A 65 -9.11 -0.30 4.58
N GLY A 66 -8.75 -1.43 3.97
CA GLY A 66 -7.92 -2.44 4.61
C GLY A 66 -6.51 -1.92 4.89
N LEU A 67 -5.94 -1.17 3.96
CA LEU A 67 -4.62 -0.55 4.14
C LEU A 67 -4.65 0.49 5.26
N ALA A 68 -5.72 1.29 5.35
CA ALA A 68 -5.88 2.25 6.43
C ALA A 68 -5.94 1.55 7.78
N SER A 69 -6.68 0.46 7.88
CA SER A 69 -6.72 -0.35 9.10
C SER A 69 -5.35 -0.92 9.44
N HIS A 70 -4.62 -1.36 8.43
CA HIS A 70 -3.25 -1.86 8.60
C HIS A 70 -2.33 -0.77 9.15
N VAL A 71 -2.34 0.41 8.56
CA VAL A 71 -1.51 1.54 8.99
C VAL A 71 -1.87 1.95 10.43
N ARG A 72 -3.15 1.95 10.78
CA ARG A 72 -3.58 2.18 12.16
C ARG A 72 -2.99 1.14 13.10
N ASN A 73 -3.00 -0.13 12.72
CA ASN A 73 -2.44 -1.21 13.53
C ASN A 73 -0.93 -1.02 13.72
N VAL A 74 -0.22 -0.62 12.67
CA VAL A 74 1.21 -0.30 12.76
C VAL A 74 1.44 0.86 13.73
N LEU A 75 0.61 1.89 13.66
CA LEU A 75 0.70 3.03 14.58
C LEU A 75 0.47 2.59 16.03
N MET A 76 -0.53 1.74 16.28
CA MET A 76 -0.79 1.19 17.60
C MET A 76 0.37 0.31 18.09
N ALA A 77 1.06 -0.34 17.17
CA ALA A 77 2.19 -1.22 17.50
C ALA A 77 3.45 -0.45 17.91
N LYS A 78 3.46 0.89 17.78
CA LYS A 78 4.60 1.70 18.22
C LYS A 78 4.69 1.80 19.73
N ASP A 79 3.59 1.54 20.44
CA ASP A 79 3.56 1.59 21.90
C ASP A 79 3.13 0.22 22.44
N ALA A 80 3.88 -0.31 23.38
CA ALA A 80 3.60 -1.63 23.95
C ALA A 80 2.19 -1.69 24.58
N SER A 81 1.72 -0.59 25.15
CA SER A 81 0.40 -0.56 25.80
C SER A 81 -0.75 -0.69 24.79
N THR A 82 -0.60 -0.14 23.59
CA THR A 82 -1.61 -0.24 22.54
C THR A 82 -1.39 -1.46 21.64
N LEU A 83 -0.18 -1.97 21.55
CA LEU A 83 0.12 -3.19 20.79
C LEU A 83 -0.71 -4.38 21.29
N ILE A 84 -0.90 -4.49 22.60
CA ILE A 84 -1.67 -5.59 23.18
C ILE A 84 -3.17 -5.51 22.85
N LEU A 85 -3.63 -4.36 22.37
CA LEU A 85 -5.03 -4.18 21.97
C LEU A 85 -5.33 -4.75 20.59
N LEU A 86 -4.29 -5.10 19.82
CA LEU A 86 -4.47 -5.66 18.49
C LEU A 86 -5.05 -7.08 18.58
N GLU A 87 -6.21 -7.28 17.97
CA GLU A 87 -6.89 -8.58 17.93
C GLU A 87 -6.36 -9.40 16.76
N VAL A 88 -5.09 -9.76 16.84
CA VAL A 88 -4.39 -10.53 15.80
C VAL A 88 -3.57 -11.63 16.47
N SER A 89 -3.10 -12.59 15.67
CA SER A 89 -2.21 -13.65 16.16
C SER A 89 -0.90 -13.05 16.67
N LYS A 90 -0.20 -13.81 17.51
CA LYS A 90 1.12 -13.38 17.99
C LYS A 90 2.07 -13.14 16.83
N GLN A 91 2.03 -13.99 15.81
CA GLN A 91 2.88 -13.87 14.63
C GLN A 91 2.62 -12.56 13.89
N GLN A 92 1.36 -12.20 13.69
CA GLN A 92 1.00 -10.93 13.06
C GLN A 92 1.36 -9.74 13.93
N ARG A 93 1.16 -9.85 15.25
CA ARG A 93 1.54 -8.81 16.20
C ARG A 93 3.03 -8.50 16.10
N ASP A 94 3.86 -9.53 16.00
CA ASP A 94 5.30 -9.36 15.86
C ASP A 94 5.64 -8.66 14.53
N LYS A 95 4.95 -8.98 13.46
CA LYS A 95 5.12 -8.31 12.16
C LYS A 95 4.74 -6.82 12.23
N TYR A 96 3.63 -6.51 12.90
CA TYR A 96 3.24 -5.11 13.09
C TYR A 96 4.27 -4.34 13.90
N ALA A 97 4.76 -4.94 14.98
CA ALA A 97 5.77 -4.31 15.81
C ALA A 97 7.07 -4.07 15.03
N GLU A 98 7.47 -5.01 14.19
CA GLU A 98 8.65 -4.87 13.35
C GLU A 98 8.48 -3.74 12.33
N GLN A 99 7.35 -3.70 11.64
CA GLN A 99 7.10 -2.63 10.67
C GLN A 99 6.98 -1.27 11.36
N ALA A 100 6.41 -1.23 12.56
CA ALA A 100 6.31 -0.01 13.36
C ALA A 100 7.67 0.60 13.67
N GLN A 101 8.70 -0.22 13.87
CA GLN A 101 10.04 0.28 14.11
C GLN A 101 10.63 0.97 12.89
N ARG A 102 10.24 0.57 11.69
CA ARG A 102 10.73 1.14 10.45
C ARG A 102 9.96 2.38 10.00
N CYS A 103 8.75 2.58 10.50
CA CYS A 103 7.86 3.64 10.03
C CYS A 103 7.80 4.79 11.05
N PRO A 104 8.18 6.02 10.67
CA PRO A 104 7.97 7.17 11.55
C PRO A 104 6.50 7.41 11.83
N THR A 105 6.19 7.90 13.02
CA THR A 105 4.82 8.22 13.41
C THR A 105 4.18 9.21 12.43
N ARG A 106 4.95 10.19 11.98
CA ARG A 106 4.47 11.19 11.03
C ARG A 106 4.04 10.55 9.70
N PHE A 107 4.81 9.57 9.21
CA PHE A 107 4.43 8.84 8.01
C PHE A 107 3.07 8.16 8.18
N LEU A 108 2.91 7.43 9.28
CA LEU A 108 1.69 6.66 9.54
C LEU A 108 0.48 7.58 9.68
N TYR A 109 0.63 8.67 10.41
CA TYR A 109 -0.44 9.65 10.60
C TYR A 109 -0.84 10.30 9.27
N THR A 110 0.15 10.73 8.50
CA THR A 110 -0.11 11.38 7.20
C THR A 110 -0.76 10.41 6.21
N ALA A 111 -0.28 9.15 6.20
CA ALA A 111 -0.89 8.11 5.36
C ALA A 111 -2.37 7.90 5.72
N LEU A 112 -2.69 7.86 7.01
CA LEU A 112 -4.08 7.73 7.46
C LEU A 112 -4.94 8.91 6.97
N LYS A 113 -4.42 10.13 7.04
CA LYS A 113 -5.14 11.31 6.56
C LYS A 113 -5.42 11.21 5.06
N ILE A 114 -4.41 10.83 4.28
CA ILE A 114 -4.53 10.69 2.83
C ILE A 114 -5.58 9.62 2.48
N MET A 115 -5.52 8.48 3.14
CA MET A 115 -6.45 7.38 2.88
C MET A 115 -7.87 7.71 3.33
N ASN A 116 -8.02 8.45 4.43
CA ASN A 116 -9.33 8.93 4.87
C ASN A 116 -9.95 9.87 3.83
N GLN A 117 -9.13 10.73 3.23
CA GLN A 117 -9.62 11.62 2.18
C GLN A 117 -10.06 10.83 0.95
N CYS A 118 -9.36 9.77 0.62
CA CYS A 118 -9.77 8.85 -0.46
C CYS A 118 -11.14 8.24 -0.16
N ASP A 119 -11.32 7.75 1.06
CA ASP A 119 -12.58 7.13 1.48
C ASP A 119 -13.75 8.11 1.37
N LEU A 120 -13.56 9.35 1.82
CA LEU A 120 -14.57 10.38 1.74
C LEU A 120 -14.98 10.72 0.31
N ASN A 121 -14.04 10.65 -0.62
CA ASN A 121 -14.27 11.04 -2.02
C ASN A 121 -14.61 9.85 -2.92
N TYR A 122 -14.49 8.62 -2.42
CA TYR A 122 -14.56 7.43 -3.24
C TYR A 122 -15.89 7.28 -3.97
N ARG A 123 -17.00 7.46 -3.25
CA ARG A 123 -18.35 7.26 -3.79
C ARG A 123 -18.65 8.24 -4.93
N GLN A 124 -18.15 9.47 -4.82
CA GLN A 124 -18.42 10.53 -5.78
C GLN A 124 -17.48 10.54 -6.98
N SER A 125 -16.41 9.75 -6.92
CA SER A 125 -15.42 9.72 -7.97
C SER A 125 -15.96 9.02 -9.22
N SER A 126 -15.77 9.64 -10.38
CA SER A 126 -16.09 9.04 -11.67
C SER A 126 -15.03 8.04 -12.13
N ASN A 127 -13.81 8.17 -11.63
CA ASN A 127 -12.71 7.25 -11.94
C ASN A 127 -12.10 6.76 -10.64
N LYS A 128 -12.70 5.70 -10.10
CA LYS A 128 -12.31 5.16 -8.79
C LYS A 128 -10.91 4.55 -8.81
N ARG A 129 -10.53 3.93 -9.93
CA ARG A 129 -9.18 3.38 -10.07
C ARG A 129 -8.12 4.46 -9.99
N LEU A 130 -8.33 5.57 -10.70
CA LEU A 130 -7.42 6.70 -10.67
C LEU A 130 -7.30 7.27 -9.24
N LEU A 131 -8.42 7.37 -8.55
CA LEU A 131 -8.42 7.87 -7.17
C LEU A 131 -7.58 6.97 -6.25
N VAL A 132 -7.71 5.66 -6.38
CA VAL A 132 -6.91 4.70 -5.60
C VAL A 132 -5.42 4.83 -5.97
N GLU A 133 -5.11 4.89 -7.25
CA GLU A 133 -3.73 5.06 -7.71
C GLU A 133 -3.12 6.34 -7.16
N LEU A 134 -3.84 7.46 -7.27
CA LEU A 134 -3.37 8.74 -6.75
C LEU A 134 -3.14 8.68 -5.24
N THR A 135 -4.03 8.04 -4.52
CA THR A 135 -3.92 7.88 -3.07
C THR A 135 -2.63 7.14 -2.69
N LEU A 136 -2.35 6.03 -3.36
CA LEU A 136 -1.14 5.24 -3.10
C LEU A 136 0.13 6.01 -3.49
N ILE A 137 0.08 6.77 -4.59
CA ILE A 137 1.19 7.63 -4.99
C ILE A 137 1.45 8.69 -3.90
N GLN A 138 0.41 9.32 -3.38
CA GLN A 138 0.55 10.30 -2.32
C GLN A 138 1.17 9.70 -1.06
N VAL A 139 0.75 8.50 -0.69
CA VAL A 139 1.33 7.79 0.47
C VAL A 139 2.82 7.54 0.24
N ALA A 140 3.21 7.14 -0.98
CA ALA A 140 4.60 6.90 -1.32
C ALA A 140 5.45 8.18 -1.37
N GLN A 141 4.82 9.36 -1.43
CA GLN A 141 5.52 10.64 -1.46
C GLN A 141 5.77 11.24 -0.08
N ILE A 142 5.17 10.67 0.97
CA ILE A 142 5.25 11.27 2.32
C ILE A 142 6.71 11.41 2.80
N THR A 143 7.54 10.41 2.53
CA THR A 143 8.94 10.40 2.98
C THR A 143 9.86 11.22 2.09
N GLN A 144 9.36 11.73 0.96
CA GLN A 144 10.18 12.46 0.02
C GLN A 144 10.22 13.94 0.39
N PRO A 145 11.37 14.62 0.20
CA PRO A 145 11.44 16.05 0.46
C PRO A 145 10.61 16.80 -0.57
N GLU A 146 10.05 17.91 -0.14
CA GLU A 146 9.38 18.83 -1.06
C GLU A 146 10.39 19.43 -2.01
N ASP A 147 9.97 19.62 -3.24
CA ASP A 147 10.81 20.26 -4.24
C ASP A 147 10.80 21.77 -4.02
N THR A 148 11.91 22.27 -3.48
CA THR A 148 12.09 23.70 -3.20
C THR A 148 13.05 24.35 -4.19
N ALA A 149 13.43 23.64 -5.25
CA ALA A 149 14.46 24.10 -6.17
C ALA A 149 14.13 25.43 -6.86
N ASP A 150 12.86 25.73 -7.03
CA ASP A 150 12.42 26.93 -7.77
C ASP A 150 12.26 28.16 -6.88
N GLY A 151 12.29 28.03 -5.57
CA GLY A 151 12.07 29.16 -4.66
C GLY A 151 10.73 29.85 -4.85
N ALA A 152 9.88 29.34 -5.69
CA ALA A 152 8.64 29.97 -6.14
C ALA A 152 7.43 29.39 -5.44
N GLY A 153 7.53 29.15 -4.15
CA GLY A 153 6.44 28.61 -3.41
C GLY A 153 6.54 27.08 -3.29
N ARG A 154 5.48 26.47 -2.80
CA ARG A 154 5.47 25.04 -2.51
C ARG A 154 5.26 24.22 -3.75
N SER A 155 6.30 23.60 -4.25
CA SER A 155 6.19 22.60 -5.29
C SER A 155 5.63 21.31 -4.71
N PRO A 156 4.85 20.53 -5.49
CA PRO A 156 4.45 19.20 -5.06
C PRO A 156 5.68 18.31 -4.88
N LYS A 157 5.58 17.37 -3.96
CA LYS A 157 6.67 16.42 -3.71
C LYS A 157 6.98 15.64 -4.98
N ARG A 158 8.27 15.42 -5.23
CA ARG A 158 8.71 14.69 -6.41
C ARG A 158 8.28 13.24 -6.39
N LEU A 159 7.89 12.75 -7.56
CA LEU A 159 7.67 11.33 -7.81
C LEU A 159 9.01 10.69 -8.17
N LYS A 160 9.92 10.61 -7.20
CA LYS A 160 11.31 10.26 -7.46
C LYS A 160 11.50 8.95 -8.20
N SER A 161 10.86 7.88 -7.75
CA SER A 161 11.06 6.57 -8.37
C SER A 161 10.56 6.54 -9.81
N LEU A 162 9.36 7.05 -10.04
CA LEU A 162 8.79 7.09 -11.39
C LEU A 162 9.60 8.01 -12.29
N PHE A 163 9.99 9.17 -11.77
CA PHE A 163 10.76 10.15 -12.52
C PHE A 163 12.15 9.62 -12.88
N ILE A 164 12.81 8.93 -11.97
CA ILE A 164 14.12 8.33 -12.21
C ILE A 164 14.03 7.28 -13.32
N HIS A 165 13.01 6.42 -13.29
CA HIS A 165 12.83 5.42 -14.34
C HIS A 165 12.64 6.05 -15.71
N LEU A 166 11.83 7.09 -15.82
CA LEU A 166 11.61 7.80 -17.08
C LEU A 166 12.90 8.46 -17.57
N THR A 167 13.65 9.10 -16.68
CA THR A 167 14.90 9.75 -17.02
C THR A 167 15.95 8.74 -17.46
N THR A 168 16.09 7.61 -16.76
CA THR A 168 17.02 6.56 -17.10
C THR A 168 16.69 5.94 -18.46
N ALA A 169 15.44 5.63 -18.72
CA ALA A 169 15.00 5.09 -20.00
C ALA A 169 15.29 6.07 -21.14
N ARG A 170 15.06 7.36 -20.91
CA ARG A 170 15.33 8.42 -21.85
C ARG A 170 16.82 8.55 -22.16
N ASN A 171 17.67 8.53 -21.14
CA ASN A 171 19.12 8.60 -21.29
C ASN A 171 19.67 7.36 -22.00
N THR A 172 19.17 6.19 -21.70
CA THR A 172 19.57 4.95 -22.38
C THR A 172 19.21 5.00 -23.85
N ALA A 173 18.02 5.46 -24.20
CA ALA A 173 17.60 5.63 -25.60
C ALA A 173 18.46 6.65 -26.31
N ALA A 174 18.77 7.79 -25.66
CA ALA A 174 19.63 8.81 -26.23
C ALA A 174 21.06 8.29 -26.47
N GLN A 175 21.59 7.51 -25.55
CA GLN A 175 22.91 6.90 -25.70
C GLN A 175 22.96 5.89 -26.84
N GLN A 176 21.91 5.10 -27.02
CA GLN A 176 21.81 4.13 -28.11
C GLN A 176 21.76 4.83 -29.48
N VAL A 177 21.13 5.99 -29.55
CA VAL A 177 21.07 6.78 -30.78
C VAL A 177 22.39 7.51 -31.02
N ALA A 178 23.06 7.94 -29.97
CA ALA A 178 24.30 8.72 -30.04
C ALA A 178 25.55 7.87 -30.33
N THR A 179 25.48 6.58 -30.20
CA THR A 179 26.60 5.67 -30.55
C THR A 179 26.35 5.05 -31.91
N PRO A 180 26.84 5.64 -32.98
CA PRO A 180 26.82 5.00 -34.30
C PRO A 180 27.76 3.81 -34.25
N GLY A 181 27.17 2.69 -34.25
CA GLY A 181 27.91 1.48 -34.09
C GLY A 181 28.26 0.76 -35.26
#